data_6076c97922fbdc604cda9e9a2e95733d
#
_entry.id   6076c97922fbdc604cda9e9a2e95733d
#
_cell.length_a   1.000
_cell.length_b   1.000
_cell.length_c   1.000
_cell.angle_alpha   90.00
_cell.angle_beta   90.00
_cell.angle_gamma   90.00
#
_symmetry.space_group_name_H-M   'P 1'
#
loop_
_entity.id
_entity.type
_entity.pdbx_description
1 polymer ?
#
loop_
_entity_poly.entity_id
_entity_poly.type
_entity_poly.pdbx_seq_one_letter_code
_entity_poly.pdbx_strand_id
1 'polypeptide(L)'
;VQTFTLYPETYKSVIYXTTDQQGFDWLQYQVWAAAANKLNEKITEDQKSSNIIPILINTGDMTQNGTRINEWFDYYNAGHVLFNKFE
;
A
#
# COMPACT_ATOMS: atom_id res chain seq x y z
N VAL A 1 -0.03 -2.26 -15.07
CA VAL A 1 -1.16 -2.78 -15.84
C VAL A 1 -1.69 -4.06 -15.21
N GLN A 2 -2.95 -4.12 -15.08
CA GLN A 2 -3.62 -5.24 -14.45
C GLN A 2 -3.99 -6.30 -15.47
N THR A 3 -3.53 -7.50 -15.24
CA THR A 3 -3.91 -8.62 -16.09
C THR A 3 -5.12 -9.30 -15.48
N PHE A 4 -6.09 -9.63 -16.32
CA PHE A 4 -7.26 -10.34 -15.83
C PHE A 4 -6.89 -11.78 -15.50
N THR A 5 -7.23 -12.23 -14.30
CA THR A 5 -6.91 -13.57 -13.83
C THR A 5 -8.14 -14.19 -13.21
N LEU A 6 -8.37 -15.47 -13.52
CA LEU A 6 -9.45 -16.22 -12.90
C LEU A 6 -8.92 -16.95 -11.65
N TYR A 7 -9.55 -16.70 -10.54
CA TYR A 7 -9.17 -17.33 -9.28
C TYR A 7 -10.16 -18.41 -8.91
N PRO A 8 -9.69 -19.48 -8.27
CA PRO A 8 -10.62 -20.51 -7.82
C PRO A 8 -11.53 -19.99 -6.70
N GLU A 9 -12.62 -20.71 -6.49
CA GLU A 9 -13.62 -20.31 -5.51
C GLU A 9 -13.09 -20.33 -4.08
N THR A 10 -12.02 -21.07 -3.84
CA THR A 10 -11.44 -21.13 -2.51
C THR A 10 -10.70 -19.87 -2.11
N TYR A 11 -10.41 -18.99 -3.05
CA TYR A 11 -9.74 -17.73 -2.72
C TYR A 11 -10.70 -16.77 -2.03
N LYS A 12 -10.18 -16.02 -1.08
CA LYS A 12 -10.93 -14.97 -0.40
C LYS A 12 -10.31 -13.61 -0.71
N SER A 13 -11.15 -12.61 -0.81
CA SER A 13 -10.66 -11.23 -0.93
C SER A 13 -10.45 -10.67 0.46
N VAL A 14 -9.31 -10.02 0.67
CA VAL A 14 -9.01 -9.34 1.94
C VAL A 14 -8.67 -7.91 1.62
N ILE A 15 -9.33 -6.96 2.33
CA ILE A 15 -9.16 -5.53 2.08
C ILE A 15 -8.27 -4.94 3.14
N TYR A 16 -7.29 -4.20 2.71
CA TYR A 16 -6.37 -3.51 3.61
C TYR A 16 -6.46 -2.01 3.39
N UNK A 17 -6.72 -1.08 4.27
CA UNK A 17 -6.91 0.08 4.08
C UNK A 17 -5.88 0.78 4.54
N THR A 18 -5.62 1.76 4.11
CA THR A 18 -4.64 2.74 4.59
C THR A 18 -5.19 4.15 4.50
N THR A 19 -4.67 5.04 5.33
CA THR A 19 -5.10 6.43 5.31
C THR A 19 -4.05 7.30 6.00
N ASP A 20 -4.11 8.62 5.74
CA ASP A 20 -3.35 9.63 6.48
C ASP A 20 -1.85 9.44 6.39
N GLN A 21 -1.33 9.22 5.19
CA GLN A 21 0.10 9.04 5.00
C GLN A 21 0.85 10.36 4.83
N GLN A 22 0.15 11.49 4.85
CA GLN A 22 0.76 12.77 4.47
C GLN A 22 1.91 13.18 5.38
N GLY A 23 2.80 13.97 4.81
CA GLY A 23 3.91 14.57 5.51
C GLY A 23 4.46 15.73 4.71
N PHE A 24 5.33 16.51 5.34
CA PHE A 24 5.92 17.66 4.67
C PHE A 24 7.21 17.32 3.96
N ASP A 25 7.96 16.36 4.47
CA ASP A 25 9.26 16.04 3.90
C ASP A 25 9.54 14.56 4.08
N TRP A 26 10.70 14.17 3.58
CA TRP A 26 11.07 12.75 3.58
C TRP A 26 11.11 12.15 4.97
N LEU A 27 11.55 12.91 5.95
CA LEU A 27 11.63 12.40 7.32
C LEU A 27 10.24 12.02 7.84
N GLN A 28 9.25 12.84 7.55
CA GLN A 28 7.89 12.54 8.01
C GLN A 28 7.31 11.36 7.25
N TYR A 29 7.69 11.20 6.00
CA TYR A 29 7.22 10.04 5.22
C TYR A 29 7.88 8.74 5.67
N GLN A 30 8.92 8.80 6.51
CA GLN A 30 9.50 7.58 7.05
C GLN A 30 8.51 6.83 7.96
N VAL A 31 7.60 7.54 8.58
CA VAL A 31 6.53 6.88 9.34
C VAL A 31 5.67 6.05 8.39
N TRP A 32 5.32 6.64 7.25
CA TRP A 32 4.57 5.89 6.23
C TRP A 32 5.38 4.73 5.68
N ALA A 33 6.68 4.91 5.49
CA ALA A 33 7.51 3.82 5.01
C ALA A 33 7.51 2.65 5.99
N ALA A 34 7.60 2.94 7.29
CA ALA A 34 7.57 1.88 8.30
C ALA A 34 6.22 1.16 8.28
N ALA A 35 5.14 1.91 8.16
CA ALA A 35 3.81 1.31 8.09
C ALA A 35 3.64 0.47 6.84
N ALA A 36 4.17 0.93 5.70
CA ALA A 36 4.07 0.17 4.46
C ALA A 36 4.84 -1.14 4.56
N ASN A 37 6.01 -1.13 5.20
CA ASN A 37 6.76 -2.36 5.40
C ASN A 37 6.01 -3.34 6.28
N LYS A 38 5.41 -2.84 7.35
CA LYS A 38 4.62 -3.70 8.24
C LYS A 38 3.44 -4.31 7.51
N LEU A 39 2.75 -3.50 6.71
CA LEU A 39 1.61 -4.01 5.97
C LEU A 39 2.04 -5.02 4.93
N ASN A 40 3.17 -4.79 4.29
CA ASN A 40 3.71 -5.74 3.34
C ASN A 40 3.97 -7.09 4.01
N GLU A 41 4.54 -7.07 5.22
CA GLU A 41 4.77 -8.29 5.96
C GLU A 41 3.46 -8.99 6.31
N LYS A 42 2.47 -8.23 6.72
CA LYS A 42 1.17 -8.79 7.08
C LYS A 42 0.52 -9.47 5.89
N ILE A 43 0.54 -8.82 4.72
CA ILE A 43 -0.06 -9.40 3.53
C ILE A 43 0.68 -10.68 3.13
N THR A 44 2.01 -10.65 3.20
CA THR A 44 2.81 -11.82 2.87
C THR A 44 2.45 -12.99 3.79
N GLU A 45 2.33 -12.70 5.08
CA GLU A 45 1.97 -13.72 6.05
C GLU A 45 0.57 -14.28 5.80
N ASP A 46 -0.37 -13.38 5.50
CA ASP A 46 -1.74 -13.82 5.20
C ASP A 46 -1.78 -14.71 3.96
N GLN A 47 -0.96 -14.39 2.96
CA GLN A 47 -0.91 -15.18 1.73
C GLN A 47 -0.31 -16.56 1.97
N LYS A 48 0.54 -16.71 2.95
CA LYS A 48 1.10 -18.01 3.28
C LYS A 48 0.10 -18.91 3.94
N SER A 49 -0.79 -18.37 4.76
CA SER A 49 -1.69 -19.21 5.55
C SER A 49 -3.02 -19.48 4.87
N SER A 50 -3.38 -18.73 3.84
CA SER A 50 -4.61 -19.02 3.11
C SER A 50 -4.53 -18.39 1.72
N ASN A 51 -5.44 -18.84 0.87
CA ASN A 51 -5.52 -18.33 -0.50
C ASN A 51 -6.28 -17.03 -0.47
N ILE A 52 -5.57 -15.92 -0.51
CA ILE A 52 -6.21 -14.61 -0.47
C ILE A 52 -5.84 -13.80 -1.69
N ILE A 53 -6.75 -12.90 -2.04
CA ILE A 53 -6.55 -11.88 -3.05
C ILE A 53 -6.50 -10.55 -2.32
N PRO A 54 -5.32 -9.95 -2.17
CA PRO A 54 -5.25 -8.71 -1.39
C PRO A 54 -5.78 -7.53 -2.20
N ILE A 55 -6.53 -6.67 -1.53
CA ILE A 55 -7.05 -5.45 -2.12
C ILE A 55 -6.63 -4.30 -1.21
N LEU A 56 -5.94 -3.33 -1.79
CA LEU A 56 -5.49 -2.18 -1.03
C LEU A 56 -6.39 -0.99 -1.34
N ILE A 57 -6.95 -0.40 -0.29
CA ILE A 57 -7.75 0.81 -0.43
C ILE A 57 -7.07 1.92 0.35
N ASN A 58 -6.86 3.05 -0.32
CA ASN A 58 -6.27 4.21 0.30
C ASN A 58 -7.33 5.29 0.38
N THR A 59 -7.66 5.72 1.59
CA THR A 59 -8.80 6.62 1.77
C THR A 59 -8.42 8.09 1.76
N GLY A 60 -7.17 8.42 1.46
CA GLY A 60 -6.81 9.81 1.25
C GLY A 60 -5.76 10.33 2.22
N ASP A 61 -5.54 11.63 2.13
CA ASP A 61 -4.53 12.31 2.93
C ASP A 61 -3.13 11.73 2.69
N MET A 62 -2.82 11.53 1.41
CA MET A 62 -1.53 10.98 1.02
C MET A 62 -0.43 12.03 1.05
N THR A 63 -0.79 13.28 0.78
CA THR A 63 0.13 14.40 0.84
C THR A 63 -0.47 15.51 1.66
N GLN A 64 0.40 16.36 2.21
CA GLN A 64 -0.04 17.53 2.95
C GLN A 64 -0.58 18.59 1.99
N ASN A 65 0.06 18.74 0.85
CA ASN A 65 -0.35 19.69 -0.17
C ASN A 65 -0.21 19.02 -1.53
N GLY A 66 -1.33 18.76 -2.16
CA GLY A 66 -1.34 17.99 -3.40
C GLY A 66 -0.69 18.67 -4.59
N THR A 67 -0.40 19.96 -4.49
CA THR A 67 0.29 20.65 -5.58
C THR A 67 1.81 20.59 -5.46
N ARG A 68 2.32 20.04 -4.38
CA ARG A 68 3.77 19.95 -4.16
C ARG A 68 4.25 18.58 -4.63
N ILE A 69 4.95 18.57 -5.75
CA ILE A 69 5.35 17.32 -6.36
C ILE A 69 6.34 16.55 -5.51
N ASN A 70 7.14 17.24 -4.68
CA ASN A 70 8.07 16.55 -3.79
C ASN A 70 7.34 15.64 -2.81
N GLU A 71 6.18 16.06 -2.33
CA GLU A 71 5.43 15.24 -1.40
C GLU A 71 4.92 13.96 -2.07
N TRP A 72 4.52 14.06 -3.33
CA TRP A 72 4.09 12.87 -4.06
C TRP A 72 5.25 11.90 -4.27
N PHE A 73 6.44 12.42 -4.60
CA PHE A 73 7.61 11.55 -4.73
C PHE A 73 7.91 10.86 -3.41
N ASP A 74 7.88 11.61 -2.31
CA ASP A 74 8.16 11.02 -1.01
C ASP A 74 7.12 9.96 -0.66
N TYR A 75 5.86 10.24 -0.95
CA TYR A 75 4.80 9.28 -0.68
C TYR A 75 5.02 7.97 -1.44
N TYR A 76 5.29 8.06 -2.72
CA TYR A 76 5.45 6.85 -3.53
C TYR A 76 6.75 6.11 -3.19
N ASN A 77 7.82 6.85 -2.93
CA ASN A 77 9.08 6.20 -2.57
C ASN A 77 8.96 5.50 -1.22
N ALA A 78 8.31 6.13 -0.27
CA ALA A 78 8.17 5.52 1.06
C ALA A 78 7.33 4.26 1.02
N GLY A 79 6.33 4.23 0.15
CA GLY A 79 5.41 3.11 0.10
C GLY A 79 5.72 2.07 -0.97
N HIS A 80 6.87 2.17 -1.66
CA HIS A 80 7.07 1.40 -2.88
C HIS A 80 7.08 -0.11 -2.64
N VAL A 81 7.59 -0.55 -1.51
CA VAL A 81 7.65 -1.99 -1.24
C VAL A 81 6.23 -2.57 -1.16
N LEU A 82 5.30 -1.80 -0.63
CA LEU A 82 3.91 -2.23 -0.57
C LEU A 82 3.25 -2.15 -1.95
N PHE A 83 3.46 -1.04 -2.66
CA PHE A 83 2.81 -0.85 -3.94
C PHE A 83 3.23 -1.87 -4.97
N ASN A 84 4.46 -2.35 -4.89
CA ASN A 84 4.94 -3.34 -5.84
C ASN A 84 4.16 -4.64 -5.77
N LYS A 85 3.53 -4.94 -4.62
CA LYS A 85 2.70 -6.12 -4.49
C LYS A 85 1.46 -6.08 -5.38
N PHE A 86 1.04 -4.90 -5.77
CA PHE A 86 -0.27 -4.72 -6.41
C PHE A 86 -0.17 -4.36 -7.88
N GLU A 87 0.96 -4.56 -8.48
CA GLU A 87 1.10 -4.28 -9.91
C GLU A 87 0.44 -5.30 -10.78
#